data_5a7a66541a7802f3a4f815305291598d
#
_entry.id   5a7a66541a7802f3a4f815305291598d
#
_cell.length_a   1.000
_cell.length_b   1.000
_cell.length_c   1.000
_cell.angle_alpha   90.00
_cell.angle_beta   90.00
_cell.angle_gamma   90.00
#
_symmetry.space_group_name_H-M   'P 1'
#
loop_
_entity.id
_entity.type
_entity.pdbx_description
1 polymer ?
#
loop_
_entity_poly.entity_id
_entity_poly.type
_entity_poly.pdbx_seq_one_letter_code
_entity_poly.pdbx_strand_id
1 'polypeptide(L)'
;MKLYDTVFYFISGHGRGWVFSSSDLIKKFYSQQIDNVLSDLVKAKKIRRVSRGIYDYPKYSDFLKKELNPDIEQVSRAYARKFNWRIEVS
;
A
#
# COMPACT_ATOMS: atom_id res chain seq x y z
N MET A 1 1.57 17.72 11.79
CA MET A 1 0.97 16.39 11.58
C MET A 1 2.09 15.35 11.56
N LYS A 2 1.87 14.25 12.23
CA LYS A 2 2.88 13.21 12.26
C LYS A 2 2.96 12.49 10.92
N LEU A 3 4.13 11.96 10.62
CA LEU A 3 4.31 11.22 9.38
C LEU A 3 3.30 10.08 9.24
N TYR A 4 3.01 9.38 10.32
CA TYR A 4 2.02 8.33 10.35
C TYR A 4 0.68 8.81 9.79
N ASP A 5 0.20 9.94 10.29
CA ASP A 5 -1.09 10.48 9.84
C ASP A 5 -1.05 10.93 8.40
N THR A 6 0.04 11.58 8.02
CA THR A 6 0.21 12.08 6.65
C THR A 6 0.24 10.92 5.65
N VAL A 7 0.96 9.86 5.99
CA VAL A 7 1.06 8.68 5.13
C VAL A 7 -0.30 8.01 5.00
N PHE A 8 -1.00 7.83 6.11
CA PHE A 8 -2.31 7.19 6.04
C PHE A 8 -3.30 8.05 5.27
N TYR A 9 -3.24 9.35 5.45
CA TYR A 9 -4.10 10.25 4.69
C TYR A 9 -3.85 10.11 3.19
N PHE A 10 -2.59 10.02 2.80
CA PHE A 10 -2.24 9.83 1.40
C PHE A 10 -2.76 8.49 0.87
N ILE A 11 -2.59 7.43 1.66
CA ILE A 11 -3.07 6.10 1.26
C ILE A 11 -4.59 6.11 1.10
N SER A 12 -5.29 6.67 2.06
CA SER A 12 -6.76 6.68 2.02
C SER A 12 -7.28 7.51 0.87
N GLY A 13 -6.52 8.50 0.45
CA GLY A 13 -6.88 9.33 -0.69
C GLY A 13 -6.95 8.57 -2.00
N HIS A 14 -6.25 7.45 -2.11
CA HIS A 14 -6.34 6.59 -3.29
C HIS A 14 -7.58 5.71 -3.29
N GLY A 15 -8.25 5.63 -2.14
CA GLY A 15 -9.46 4.81 -2.03
C GLY A 15 -9.16 3.38 -1.65
N ARG A 16 -10.19 2.72 -1.16
CA ARG A 16 -10.05 1.32 -0.76
C ARG A 16 -9.80 0.44 -1.97
N GLY A 17 -8.93 -0.53 -1.79
CA GLY A 17 -8.52 -1.41 -2.86
C GLY A 17 -7.17 -1.05 -3.47
N TRP A 18 -6.63 0.12 -3.12
CA TRP A 18 -5.32 0.51 -3.65
C TRP A 18 -4.25 -0.42 -3.11
N VAL A 19 -3.42 -0.93 -4.01
CA VAL A 19 -2.28 -1.78 -3.68
C VAL A 19 -1.02 -1.00 -3.99
N PHE A 20 -0.06 -1.04 -3.07
CA PHE A 20 1.13 -0.20 -3.17
C PHE A 20 2.32 -0.89 -2.52
N SER A 21 3.50 -0.36 -2.79
CA SER A 21 4.72 -0.83 -2.15
C SER A 21 5.30 0.30 -1.30
N SER A 22 6.24 -0.07 -0.43
CA SER A 22 6.95 0.95 0.36
C SER A 22 7.67 1.94 -0.55
N SER A 23 8.16 1.49 -1.71
CA SER A 23 8.87 2.38 -2.61
C SER A 23 7.95 3.48 -3.16
N ASP A 24 6.66 3.19 -3.35
CA ASP A 24 5.72 4.23 -3.77
C ASP A 24 5.68 5.37 -2.76
N LEU A 25 5.71 5.04 -1.48
CA LEU A 25 5.63 6.03 -0.42
C LEU A 25 6.98 6.71 -0.16
N ILE A 26 8.06 5.96 -0.29
CA ILE A 26 9.39 6.54 -0.13
C ILE A 26 9.61 7.61 -1.20
N LYS A 27 9.19 7.35 -2.43
CA LYS A 27 9.29 8.35 -3.48
C LYS A 27 8.47 9.59 -3.20
N LYS A 28 7.31 9.42 -2.58
CA LYS A 28 6.42 10.54 -2.27
C LYS A 28 6.94 11.36 -1.09
N PHE A 29 7.37 10.69 -0.04
CA PHE A 29 7.67 11.37 1.23
C PHE A 29 9.15 11.51 1.51
N TYR A 30 10.00 10.83 0.75
CA TYR A 30 11.47 10.91 0.91
C TYR A 30 11.90 10.65 2.35
N SER A 31 11.28 9.65 2.98
CA SER A 31 11.54 9.37 4.38
C SER A 31 12.03 7.94 4.55
N GLN A 32 13.06 7.78 5.36
CA GLN A 32 13.55 6.45 5.72
C GLN A 32 12.67 5.78 6.76
N GLN A 33 11.71 6.51 7.32
CA GLN A 33 10.84 5.97 8.35
C GLN A 33 9.57 5.34 7.76
N ILE A 34 9.45 5.32 6.45
CA ILE A 34 8.24 4.79 5.81
C ILE A 34 7.99 3.33 6.23
N ASP A 35 9.03 2.50 6.27
CA ASP A 35 8.82 1.10 6.64
C ASP A 35 8.27 0.98 8.06
N ASN A 36 8.75 1.81 8.98
CA ASN A 36 8.23 1.80 10.34
C ASN A 36 6.77 2.25 10.39
N VAL A 37 6.44 3.29 9.63
CA VAL A 37 5.08 3.78 9.56
C VAL A 37 4.15 2.72 8.98
N LEU A 38 4.56 2.05 7.92
CA LEU A 38 3.75 1.00 7.32
C LEU A 38 3.55 -0.16 8.29
N SER A 39 4.60 -0.53 9.03
CA SER A 39 4.48 -1.56 10.04
C SER A 39 3.45 -1.19 11.10
N ASP A 40 3.48 0.07 11.55
CA ASP A 40 2.53 0.55 12.55
C ASP A 40 1.11 0.56 12.01
N LEU A 41 0.93 0.92 10.74
CA LEU A 41 -0.38 0.91 10.12
C LEU A 41 -0.93 -0.51 10.00
N VAL A 42 -0.06 -1.48 9.71
CA VAL A 42 -0.48 -2.88 9.67
C VAL A 42 -0.90 -3.35 11.06
N LYS A 43 -0.13 -2.98 12.07
CA LYS A 43 -0.47 -3.36 13.46
C LYS A 43 -1.79 -2.74 13.88
N ALA A 44 -2.09 -1.54 13.41
CA ALA A 44 -3.35 -0.86 13.70
C ALA A 44 -4.49 -1.37 12.82
N LYS A 45 -4.21 -2.30 11.93
CA LYS A 45 -5.20 -2.91 11.02
C LYS A 45 -5.84 -1.89 10.08
N LYS A 46 -5.12 -0.83 9.78
CA LYS A 46 -5.57 0.18 8.82
C LYS A 46 -5.19 -0.19 7.39
N ILE A 47 -4.09 -0.92 7.24
CA ILE A 47 -3.68 -1.47 5.95
C ILE A 47 -3.29 -2.92 6.18
N ARG A 48 -3.06 -3.63 5.10
CA ARG A 48 -2.76 -5.05 5.15
C ARG A 48 -1.50 -5.32 4.34
N ARG A 49 -0.67 -6.25 4.81
CA ARG A 49 0.47 -6.71 4.03
C ARG A 49 -0.01 -7.82 3.11
N VAL A 50 0.12 -7.59 1.80
CA VAL A 50 -0.30 -8.57 0.80
C VAL A 50 0.81 -9.56 0.53
N SER A 51 2.02 -9.07 0.40
CA SER A 51 3.20 -9.90 0.24
C SER A 51 4.40 -9.08 0.65
N ARG A 52 5.59 -9.63 0.50
CA ARG A 52 6.79 -8.94 0.93
C ARG A 52 6.93 -7.60 0.20
N GLY A 53 6.88 -6.53 0.97
CA GLY A 53 7.03 -5.19 0.43
C GLY A 53 5.81 -4.65 -0.29
N ILE A 54 4.71 -5.40 -0.31
CA ILE A 54 3.47 -4.99 -0.98
C ILE A 54 2.36 -4.94 0.06
N TYR A 55 1.61 -3.85 0.04
CA TYR A 55 0.54 -3.58 1.01
C TYR A 55 -0.70 -3.17 0.25
N ASP A 56 -1.85 -3.22 0.92
CA ASP A 56 -3.07 -2.68 0.35
C ASP A 56 -3.92 -2.00 1.42
N TYR A 57 -4.79 -1.11 0.95
CA TYR A 57 -5.84 -0.50 1.75
C TYR A 57 -7.10 -1.30 1.43
N PRO A 58 -7.43 -2.32 2.25
CA PRO A 58 -8.38 -3.35 1.81
C PRO A 58 -9.79 -2.83 1.68
N LYS A 59 -10.49 -3.36 0.68
CA LYS A 59 -11.93 -3.16 0.57
C LYS A 59 -12.62 -4.06 1.58
N TYR A 60 -13.73 -3.57 2.12
CA TYR A 60 -14.52 -4.34 3.05
C TYR A 60 -15.90 -4.57 2.46
N SER A 61 -16.40 -5.79 2.55
CA SER A 61 -17.75 -6.11 2.11
C SER A 61 -18.68 -6.14 3.32
N ASP A 62 -19.61 -5.19 3.38
CA ASP A 62 -20.62 -5.21 4.43
C ASP A 62 -21.52 -6.43 4.32
N PHE A 63 -21.76 -6.87 3.08
CA PHE A 63 -22.57 -8.05 2.84
C PHE A 63 -21.91 -9.30 3.39
N LEU A 64 -20.63 -9.48 3.10
CA LEU A 64 -19.88 -10.66 3.55
C LEU A 64 -19.30 -10.50 4.94
N LYS A 65 -19.31 -9.28 5.48
CA LYS A 65 -18.75 -8.97 6.80
C LYS A 65 -17.27 -9.29 6.89
N LYS A 66 -16.54 -9.04 5.81
CA LYS A 66 -15.11 -9.30 5.80
C LYS A 66 -14.40 -8.47 4.78
N GLU A 67 -13.08 -8.38 4.92
CA GLU A 67 -12.23 -7.73 3.93
C GLU A 67 -12.14 -8.59 2.68
N LEU A 68 -12.15 -7.94 1.53
CA LEU A 68 -12.04 -8.64 0.26
C LEU A 68 -10.57 -8.86 -0.08
N ASN A 69 -10.33 -9.90 -0.88
CA ASN A 69 -8.99 -10.16 -1.39
C ASN A 69 -8.53 -9.02 -2.30
N PRO A 70 -7.23 -8.76 -2.37
CA PRO A 70 -6.72 -7.74 -3.28
C PRO A 70 -7.02 -8.10 -4.72
N ASP A 71 -7.25 -7.07 -5.53
CA ASP A 71 -7.42 -7.24 -6.96
C ASP A 71 -6.06 -7.64 -7.57
N ILE A 72 -6.04 -8.75 -8.29
CA ILE A 72 -4.80 -9.26 -8.88
C ILE A 72 -4.18 -8.24 -9.82
N GLU A 73 -5.00 -7.51 -10.57
CA GLU A 73 -4.47 -6.49 -11.46
C GLU A 73 -3.78 -5.38 -10.68
N GLN A 74 -4.36 -4.96 -9.57
CA GLN A 74 -3.74 -3.94 -8.73
C GLN A 74 -2.43 -4.44 -8.13
N VAL A 75 -2.39 -5.70 -7.72
CA VAL A 75 -1.17 -6.29 -7.20
C VAL A 75 -0.09 -6.30 -8.28
N SER A 76 -0.46 -6.70 -9.49
CA SER A 76 0.48 -6.72 -10.62
C SER A 76 1.02 -5.33 -10.90
N ARG A 77 0.16 -4.32 -10.84
CA ARG A 77 0.58 -2.94 -11.07
C ARG A 77 1.53 -2.46 -9.99
N ALA A 78 1.28 -2.86 -8.74
CA ALA A 78 2.18 -2.49 -7.65
C ALA A 78 3.56 -3.10 -7.84
N TYR A 79 3.61 -4.36 -8.25
CA TYR A 79 4.88 -4.99 -8.57
C TYR A 79 5.58 -4.29 -9.74
N ALA A 80 4.81 -3.95 -10.77
CA ALA A 80 5.37 -3.25 -11.92
C ALA A 80 5.98 -1.92 -11.51
N ARG A 81 5.31 -1.16 -10.65
CA ARG A 81 5.85 0.11 -10.16
C ARG A 81 7.12 -0.11 -9.33
N LYS A 82 7.11 -1.17 -8.50
CA LYS A 82 8.25 -1.46 -7.64
C LYS A 82 9.48 -1.81 -8.46
N PHE A 83 9.28 -2.50 -9.58
CA PHE A 83 10.36 -2.92 -10.45
C PHE A 83 10.28 -2.28 -11.83
N ASN A 84 9.57 -1.19 -11.95
CA ASN A 84 9.19 -0.65 -13.25
C ASN A 84 10.37 -0.36 -14.17
N TRP A 85 11.47 0.01 -13.58
CA TRP A 85 12.67 0.31 -14.37
C TRP A 85 13.17 -0.91 -15.14
N ARG A 86 12.72 -2.09 -14.77
CA ARG A 86 13.12 -3.32 -15.43
C ARG A 86 12.34 -3.58 -16.70
N ILE A 87 11.13 -3.05 -16.76
CA ILE A 87 10.19 -3.44 -17.80
C ILE A 87 10.59 -2.86 -19.13
N GLU A 88 11.00 -1.64 -19.13
CA GLU A 88 11.30 -0.97 -20.39
C GLU A 88 12.69 -1.29 -20.92
N VAL A 89 13.46 -2.00 -20.16
CA VAL A 89 14.84 -2.27 -20.51
C VAL A 89 14.97 -3.27 -21.62
N SER A 90 14.01 -4.12 -21.73
CA SER A 90 14.07 -5.21 -22.70
C SER A 90 14.56 -4.78 -24.07
#